data_a803571100d213bba6639a2a24af7ef5
#
_entry.id   a803571100d213bba6639a2a24af7ef5
#
_cell.length_a   1.000
_cell.length_b   1.000
_cell.length_c   1.000
_cell.angle_alpha   90.00
_cell.angle_beta   90.00
_cell.angle_gamma   90.00
#
_symmetry.space_group_name_H-M   'P 1'
#
loop_
_entity.id
_entity.type
_entity.pdbx_description
1 polymer ?
#
loop_
_entity_poly.entity_id
_entity_poly.type
_entity_poly.pdbx_seq_one_letter_code
_entity_poly.pdbx_strand_id
1 'polypeptide(L)'
;LVGSEMCIRDRKDRLIALTDAVLAIIMTILILELEKPTTPSLQAFWDLRQNFFAYFLSFFWLGSLWMALNTLWEKVEKISQQIVWWNLFLLFFVSFMPYATGIVSSHFMNHTAQLFYGLIVIVSTVANWFLHKVIDKPNIDQKELLEATAQYRKLLIPDLIIKGVGLILSLILYPPIMMYSVLIAAFYIITLKTLSEKRVNN
;
A
#
# COMPACT_ATOMS: atom_id res chain seq x y z
N LEU A 1 -22.98 29.85 0.66
CA LEU A 1 -22.80 28.52 1.30
C LEU A 1 -22.87 27.39 0.26
N VAL A 2 -23.87 27.32 -0.61
CA VAL A 2 -24.04 26.26 -1.62
C VAL A 2 -22.85 26.18 -2.59
N GLY A 3 -22.28 27.30 -3.01
CA GLY A 3 -21.12 27.34 -3.93
C GLY A 3 -19.81 26.82 -3.31
N SER A 4 -19.61 27.02 -2.00
CA SER A 4 -18.39 26.55 -1.32
C SER A 4 -18.44 25.03 -1.05
N GLU A 5 -19.58 24.48 -0.72
CA GLU A 5 -19.77 23.05 -0.52
C GLU A 5 -19.63 22.25 -1.82
N MET A 6 -20.20 22.77 -2.92
CA MET A 6 -20.05 22.20 -4.26
C MET A 6 -18.57 22.17 -4.70
N CYS A 7 -17.79 23.22 -4.43
CA CYS A 7 -16.37 23.30 -4.76
C CYS A 7 -15.51 22.29 -3.94
N ILE A 8 -15.85 22.07 -2.66
CA ILE A 8 -15.17 21.11 -1.79
C ILE A 8 -15.45 19.69 -2.25
N ARG A 9 -16.70 19.38 -2.60
CA ARG A 9 -17.11 18.07 -3.11
C ARG A 9 -16.44 17.75 -4.45
N ASP A 10 -16.40 18.68 -5.39
CA ASP A 10 -15.71 18.53 -6.67
C ASP A 10 -14.20 18.24 -6.48
N ARG A 11 -13.56 18.91 -5.53
CA ARG A 11 -12.15 18.68 -5.21
C ARG A 11 -11.90 17.27 -4.63
N LYS A 12 -12.79 16.78 -3.75
CA LYS A 12 -12.74 15.44 -3.21
C LYS A 12 -12.88 14.40 -4.32
N ASP A 13 -13.90 14.53 -5.15
CA ASP A 13 -14.20 13.58 -6.22
C ASP A 13 -13.04 13.47 -7.22
N ARG A 14 -12.43 14.61 -7.57
CA ARG A 14 -11.21 14.62 -8.43
C ARG A 14 -10.01 13.95 -7.78
N LEU A 15 -9.80 14.11 -6.47
CA LEU A 15 -8.70 13.48 -5.76
C LEU A 15 -8.89 11.95 -5.69
N ILE A 16 -10.11 11.50 -5.44
CA ILE A 16 -10.47 10.07 -5.45
C ILE A 16 -10.26 9.49 -6.84
N ALA A 17 -10.81 10.13 -7.88
CA ALA A 17 -10.67 9.68 -9.26
C ALA A 17 -9.20 9.57 -9.70
N LEU A 18 -8.35 10.54 -9.32
CA LEU A 18 -6.91 10.48 -9.57
C LEU A 18 -6.26 9.30 -8.85
N THR A 19 -6.59 9.09 -7.57
CA THR A 19 -6.03 8.01 -6.76
C THR A 19 -6.40 6.65 -7.34
N ASP A 20 -7.66 6.44 -7.69
CA ASP A 20 -8.17 5.19 -8.27
C ASP A 20 -7.54 4.92 -9.64
N ALA A 21 -7.47 5.94 -10.50
CA ALA A 21 -6.86 5.81 -11.83
C ALA A 21 -5.38 5.42 -11.73
N VAL A 22 -4.60 6.10 -10.88
CA VAL A 22 -3.17 5.82 -10.73
C VAL A 22 -2.95 4.42 -10.16
N LEU A 23 -3.66 4.03 -9.10
CA LEU A 23 -3.52 2.70 -8.51
C LEU A 23 -3.95 1.59 -9.47
N ALA A 24 -5.04 1.77 -10.22
CA ALA A 24 -5.49 0.80 -11.22
C ALA A 24 -4.44 0.61 -12.32
N ILE A 25 -3.83 1.70 -12.82
CA ILE A 25 -2.76 1.64 -13.82
C ILE A 25 -1.55 0.90 -13.25
N ILE A 26 -1.10 1.24 -12.04
CA ILE A 26 0.05 0.59 -11.39
C ILE A 26 -0.20 -0.92 -11.24
N MET A 27 -1.39 -1.33 -10.79
CA MET A 27 -1.75 -2.74 -10.64
C MET A 27 -1.77 -3.49 -11.98
N THR A 28 -2.20 -2.84 -13.06
CA THR A 28 -2.21 -3.46 -14.40
C THR A 28 -0.83 -3.52 -15.04
N ILE A 29 0.05 -2.56 -14.79
CA ILE A 29 1.44 -2.58 -15.27
C ILE A 29 2.25 -3.69 -14.60
N LEU A 30 1.94 -4.04 -13.34
CA LEU A 30 2.65 -5.08 -12.60
C LEU A 30 2.77 -6.41 -13.36
N ILE A 31 1.76 -6.80 -14.15
CA ILE A 31 1.80 -8.04 -14.93
C ILE A 31 2.89 -8.02 -16.01
N LEU A 32 3.28 -6.83 -16.47
CA LEU A 32 4.31 -6.67 -17.49
C LEU A 32 5.72 -6.95 -16.97
N GLU A 33 5.89 -6.91 -15.64
CA GLU A 33 7.16 -7.22 -14.96
C GLU A 33 7.39 -8.75 -14.81
N LEU A 34 6.39 -9.58 -15.13
CA LEU A 34 6.56 -11.02 -15.15
C LEU A 34 7.40 -11.47 -16.34
N GLU A 35 8.48 -12.19 -16.06
CA GLU A 35 9.29 -12.82 -17.09
C GLU A 35 8.50 -13.92 -17.81
N LYS A 36 8.70 -13.98 -19.14
CA LYS A 36 8.09 -15.04 -19.96
C LYS A 36 8.98 -16.28 -19.90
N PRO A 37 8.40 -17.47 -19.72
CA PRO A 37 9.18 -18.71 -19.81
C PRO A 37 9.79 -18.89 -21.20
N THR A 38 11.01 -19.36 -21.27
CA THR A 38 11.70 -19.63 -22.54
C THR A 38 11.01 -20.72 -23.37
N THR A 39 10.39 -21.68 -22.68
CA THR A 39 9.59 -22.76 -23.27
C THR A 39 8.29 -22.92 -22.49
N PRO A 40 7.14 -23.20 -23.15
CA PRO A 40 5.83 -23.37 -22.46
C PRO A 40 5.75 -24.75 -21.80
N SER A 41 6.54 -24.98 -20.75
CA SER A 41 6.55 -26.23 -19.96
C SER A 41 6.25 -25.96 -18.49
N LEU A 42 5.67 -26.93 -17.79
CA LEU A 42 5.40 -26.81 -16.34
C LEU A 42 6.67 -26.54 -15.54
N GLN A 43 7.80 -27.11 -15.97
CA GLN A 43 9.09 -26.87 -15.33
C GLN A 43 9.52 -25.42 -15.48
N ALA A 44 9.42 -24.82 -16.68
CA ALA A 44 9.79 -23.43 -16.91
C ALA A 44 8.92 -22.45 -16.11
N PHE A 45 7.62 -22.74 -15.94
CA PHE A 45 6.76 -21.98 -15.04
C PHE A 45 7.17 -22.14 -13.55
N TRP A 46 7.56 -23.34 -13.13
CA TRP A 46 8.05 -23.57 -11.78
C TRP A 46 9.37 -22.84 -11.49
N ASP A 47 10.24 -22.72 -12.48
CA ASP A 47 11.50 -21.98 -12.37
C ASP A 47 11.26 -20.48 -12.13
N LEU A 48 10.15 -19.93 -12.65
CA LEU A 48 9.70 -18.54 -12.44
C LEU A 48 8.87 -18.33 -11.15
N ARG A 49 8.81 -19.31 -10.24
CA ARG A 49 7.99 -19.20 -9.01
C ARG A 49 8.28 -17.97 -8.14
N GLN A 50 9.52 -17.47 -8.15
CA GLN A 50 9.92 -16.28 -7.41
C GLN A 50 9.34 -15.01 -8.05
N ASN A 51 9.28 -14.95 -9.39
CA ASN A 51 8.65 -13.87 -10.14
C ASN A 51 7.14 -13.83 -9.86
N PHE A 52 6.48 -14.99 -9.91
CA PHE A 52 5.06 -15.09 -9.56
C PHE A 52 4.79 -14.71 -8.11
N PHE A 53 5.65 -15.11 -7.17
CA PHE A 53 5.52 -14.74 -5.76
C PHE A 53 5.64 -13.23 -5.57
N ALA A 54 6.66 -12.59 -6.19
CA ALA A 54 6.86 -11.15 -6.12
C ALA A 54 5.66 -10.37 -6.71
N TYR A 55 5.17 -10.80 -7.88
CA TYR A 55 3.99 -10.23 -8.51
C TYR A 55 2.75 -10.36 -7.60
N PHE A 56 2.44 -11.57 -7.13
CA PHE A 56 1.30 -11.86 -6.28
C PHE A 56 1.33 -10.98 -5.02
N LEU A 57 2.45 -10.95 -4.31
CA LEU A 57 2.60 -10.17 -3.09
C LEU A 57 2.38 -8.67 -3.35
N SER A 58 2.99 -8.13 -4.39
CA SER A 58 2.90 -6.71 -4.75
C SER A 58 1.49 -6.33 -5.19
N PHE A 59 0.82 -7.18 -5.97
CA PHE A 59 -0.55 -6.95 -6.43
C PHE A 59 -1.54 -6.89 -5.26
N PHE A 60 -1.49 -7.87 -4.34
CA PHE A 60 -2.39 -7.90 -3.20
C PHE A 60 -2.05 -6.83 -2.15
N TRP A 61 -0.78 -6.45 -2.02
CA TRP A 61 -0.39 -5.32 -1.20
C TRP A 61 -0.97 -4.00 -1.74
N LEU A 62 -0.87 -3.75 -3.04
CA LEU A 62 -1.49 -2.59 -3.69
C LEU A 62 -3.02 -2.61 -3.57
N GLY A 63 -3.64 -3.77 -3.78
CA GLY A 63 -5.09 -3.94 -3.61
C GLY A 63 -5.56 -3.65 -2.18
N SER A 64 -4.77 -4.07 -1.18
CA SER A 64 -5.08 -3.78 0.23
C SER A 64 -4.93 -2.28 0.56
N LEU A 65 -3.93 -1.61 -0.03
CA LEU A 65 -3.77 -0.16 0.08
C LEU A 65 -4.95 0.57 -0.57
N TRP A 66 -5.34 0.18 -1.79
CA TRP A 66 -6.49 0.76 -2.48
C TRP A 66 -7.77 0.61 -1.65
N MET A 67 -8.03 -0.58 -1.11
CA MET A 67 -9.21 -0.82 -0.26
C MET A 67 -9.20 0.05 1.01
N ALA A 68 -8.02 0.24 1.63
CA ALA A 68 -7.88 1.09 2.80
C ALA A 68 -8.14 2.56 2.48
N LEU A 69 -7.62 3.06 1.33
CA LEU A 69 -7.85 4.42 0.87
C LEU A 69 -9.32 4.64 0.48
N ASN A 70 -9.96 3.69 -0.19
CA ASN A 70 -11.37 3.78 -0.56
C ASN A 70 -12.25 3.94 0.69
N THR A 71 -12.07 3.06 1.70
CA THR A 71 -12.79 3.15 2.98
C THR A 71 -12.53 4.49 3.71
N LEU A 72 -11.31 5.05 3.57
CA LEU A 72 -10.96 6.34 4.15
C LEU A 72 -11.72 7.48 3.45
N TRP A 73 -11.70 7.50 2.11
CA TRP A 73 -12.33 8.56 1.32
C TRP A 73 -13.86 8.61 1.45
N GLU A 74 -14.50 7.48 1.70
CA GLU A 74 -15.95 7.45 1.99
C GLU A 74 -16.33 8.33 3.20
N LYS A 75 -15.46 8.38 4.22
CA LYS A 75 -15.71 9.09 5.48
C LYS A 75 -15.23 10.54 5.47
N VAL A 76 -14.29 10.92 4.61
CA VAL A 76 -13.70 12.26 4.57
C VAL A 76 -14.65 13.25 3.91
N GLU A 77 -14.94 14.38 4.56
CA GLU A 77 -15.77 15.44 3.98
C GLU A 77 -14.94 16.63 3.49
N LYS A 78 -13.96 17.07 4.29
CA LYS A 78 -13.18 18.27 3.99
C LYS A 78 -11.78 17.93 3.49
N ILE A 79 -11.43 18.45 2.31
CA ILE A 79 -10.11 18.26 1.69
C ILE A 79 -9.29 19.55 1.78
N SER A 80 -8.13 19.46 2.48
CA SER A 80 -7.14 20.55 2.54
C SER A 80 -6.04 20.34 1.49
N GLN A 81 -5.31 21.41 1.20
CA GLN A 81 -4.12 21.35 0.33
C GLN A 81 -3.08 20.33 0.81
N GLN A 82 -2.90 20.21 2.13
CA GLN A 82 -1.96 19.26 2.71
C GLN A 82 -2.36 17.81 2.44
N ILE A 83 -3.68 17.50 2.48
CA ILE A 83 -4.19 16.17 2.14
C ILE A 83 -3.84 15.82 0.69
N VAL A 84 -4.05 16.76 -0.24
CA VAL A 84 -3.71 16.57 -1.66
C VAL A 84 -2.22 16.27 -1.83
N TRP A 85 -1.33 17.04 -1.17
CA TRP A 85 0.11 16.82 -1.27
C TRP A 85 0.57 15.48 -0.67
N TRP A 86 0.03 15.08 0.48
CA TRP A 86 0.36 13.78 1.08
C TRP A 86 -0.16 12.61 0.24
N ASN A 87 -1.34 12.76 -0.38
CA ASN A 87 -1.85 11.76 -1.30
C ASN A 87 -0.97 11.65 -2.57
N LEU A 88 -0.57 12.78 -3.16
CA LEU A 88 0.35 12.77 -4.31
C LEU A 88 1.72 12.17 -3.94
N PHE A 89 2.24 12.45 -2.75
CA PHE A 89 3.48 11.88 -2.25
C PHE A 89 3.36 10.34 -2.09
N LEU A 90 2.25 9.87 -1.54
CA LEU A 90 1.94 8.44 -1.46
C LEU A 90 1.92 7.81 -2.86
N LEU A 91 1.14 8.38 -3.78
CA LEU A 91 1.01 7.87 -5.14
C LEU A 91 2.35 7.87 -5.90
N PHE A 92 3.19 8.87 -5.68
CA PHE A 92 4.54 8.93 -6.26
C PHE A 92 5.37 7.71 -5.85
N PHE A 93 5.47 7.38 -4.56
CA PHE A 93 6.24 6.20 -4.14
C PHE A 93 5.59 4.89 -4.56
N VAL A 94 4.27 4.79 -4.50
CA VAL A 94 3.54 3.60 -4.95
C VAL A 94 3.74 3.36 -6.45
N SER A 95 3.94 4.40 -7.25
CA SER A 95 4.18 4.26 -8.69
C SER A 95 5.51 3.55 -9.05
N PHE A 96 6.45 3.45 -8.10
CA PHE A 96 7.66 2.63 -8.26
C PHE A 96 7.43 1.14 -8.03
N MET A 97 6.26 0.72 -7.54
CA MET A 97 6.01 -0.70 -7.21
C MET A 97 6.24 -1.66 -8.39
N PRO A 98 5.76 -1.39 -9.63
CA PRO A 98 6.07 -2.28 -10.75
C PRO A 98 7.58 -2.44 -10.96
N TYR A 99 8.29 -1.34 -11.05
CA TYR A 99 9.75 -1.34 -11.23
C TYR A 99 10.48 -2.07 -10.09
N ALA A 100 10.13 -1.80 -8.84
CA ALA A 100 10.73 -2.47 -7.68
C ALA A 100 10.42 -3.98 -7.67
N THR A 101 9.21 -4.36 -8.09
CA THR A 101 8.79 -5.76 -8.21
C THR A 101 9.57 -6.46 -9.32
N GLY A 102 9.78 -5.84 -10.48
CA GLY A 102 10.58 -6.38 -11.57
C GLY A 102 12.03 -6.63 -11.13
N ILE A 103 12.66 -5.66 -10.46
CA ILE A 103 14.03 -5.82 -9.94
C ILE A 103 14.11 -6.96 -8.93
N VAL A 104 13.22 -7.00 -7.94
CA VAL A 104 13.29 -8.01 -6.87
C VAL A 104 12.92 -9.41 -7.37
N SER A 105 12.06 -9.52 -8.37
CA SER A 105 11.67 -10.79 -8.97
C SER A 105 12.82 -11.43 -9.73
N SER A 106 13.56 -10.65 -10.53
CA SER A 106 14.70 -11.11 -11.29
C SER A 106 15.96 -11.32 -10.43
N HIS A 107 16.06 -10.64 -9.27
CA HIS A 107 17.21 -10.69 -8.38
C HIS A 107 16.80 -11.04 -6.94
N PHE A 108 16.02 -12.09 -6.77
CA PHE A 108 15.33 -12.43 -5.52
C PHE A 108 16.29 -12.62 -4.32
N MET A 109 17.48 -13.16 -4.56
CA MET A 109 18.52 -13.39 -3.54
C MET A 109 19.51 -12.22 -3.39
N ASN A 110 19.24 -11.07 -4.00
CA ASN A 110 20.13 -9.91 -3.95
C ASN A 110 19.69 -8.92 -2.86
N HIS A 111 20.63 -8.58 -1.96
CA HIS A 111 20.37 -7.65 -0.85
C HIS A 111 19.91 -6.26 -1.32
N THR A 112 20.52 -5.73 -2.40
CA THR A 112 20.19 -4.39 -2.92
C THR A 112 18.80 -4.37 -3.55
N ALA A 113 18.40 -5.43 -4.26
CA ALA A 113 17.07 -5.56 -4.82
C ALA A 113 16.00 -5.59 -3.71
N GLN A 114 16.23 -6.36 -2.66
CA GLN A 114 15.33 -6.44 -1.50
C GLN A 114 15.30 -5.12 -0.71
N LEU A 115 16.44 -4.44 -0.58
CA LEU A 115 16.50 -3.11 0.03
C LEU A 115 15.65 -2.11 -0.73
N PHE A 116 15.79 -2.05 -2.06
CA PHE A 116 15.03 -1.12 -2.89
C PHE A 116 13.52 -1.36 -2.78
N TYR A 117 13.09 -2.63 -2.94
CA TYR A 117 11.70 -3.02 -2.77
C TYR A 117 11.17 -2.66 -1.37
N GLY A 118 11.93 -3.00 -0.33
CA GLY A 118 11.57 -2.71 1.05
C GLY A 118 11.44 -1.22 1.35
N LEU A 119 12.35 -0.41 0.83
CA LEU A 119 12.28 1.06 0.98
C LEU A 119 11.01 1.62 0.36
N ILE A 120 10.64 1.19 -0.86
CA ILE A 120 9.40 1.66 -1.52
C ILE A 120 8.18 1.29 -0.68
N VAL A 121 8.09 0.05 -0.19
CA VAL A 121 6.97 -0.41 0.64
C VAL A 121 6.90 0.36 1.97
N ILE A 122 8.04 0.54 2.66
CA ILE A 122 8.10 1.25 3.95
C ILE A 122 7.75 2.72 3.78
N VAL A 123 8.34 3.42 2.81
CA VAL A 123 8.05 4.85 2.57
C VAL A 123 6.59 5.05 2.18
N SER A 124 6.02 4.18 1.36
CA SER A 124 4.59 4.22 1.02
C SER A 124 3.71 4.01 2.27
N THR A 125 4.07 3.08 3.16
CA THR A 125 3.35 2.86 4.42
C THR A 125 3.44 4.08 5.35
N VAL A 126 4.62 4.71 5.43
CA VAL A 126 4.82 5.96 6.21
C VAL A 126 4.01 7.11 5.61
N ALA A 127 4.03 7.27 4.29
CA ALA A 127 3.24 8.29 3.60
C ALA A 127 1.73 8.10 3.86
N ASN A 128 1.25 6.86 3.82
CA ASN A 128 -0.13 6.51 4.14
C ASN A 128 -0.48 6.83 5.61
N TRP A 129 0.44 6.55 6.55
CA TRP A 129 0.26 6.93 7.96
C TRP A 129 0.13 8.45 8.14
N PHE A 130 0.98 9.24 7.45
CA PHE A 130 0.89 10.70 7.48
C PHE A 130 -0.37 11.22 6.81
N LEU A 131 -0.81 10.63 5.70
CA LEU A 131 -2.07 10.98 5.05
C LEU A 131 -3.24 10.86 6.03
N HIS A 132 -3.35 9.74 6.77
CA HIS A 132 -4.38 9.57 7.79
C HIS A 132 -4.27 10.59 8.94
N LYS A 133 -3.06 11.03 9.28
CA LYS A 133 -2.85 12.05 10.30
C LYS A 133 -3.28 13.45 9.85
N VAL A 134 -2.98 13.81 8.62
CA VAL A 134 -3.28 15.14 8.08
C VAL A 134 -4.78 15.35 7.81
N ILE A 135 -5.50 14.26 7.55
CA ILE A 135 -6.96 14.26 7.35
C ILE A 135 -7.71 14.71 8.61
N ASP A 136 -7.21 14.40 9.80
CA ASP A 136 -7.86 14.72 11.07
C ASP A 136 -8.09 16.23 11.25
N LYS A 137 -7.12 17.06 10.86
CA LYS A 137 -7.13 18.51 11.14
C LYS A 137 -8.32 19.26 10.52
N PRO A 138 -8.64 19.13 9.22
CA PRO A 138 -9.79 19.80 8.62
C PRO A 138 -11.14 19.15 8.98
N ASN A 139 -11.13 17.92 9.51
CA ASN A 139 -12.31 17.12 9.82
C ASN A 139 -12.50 16.91 11.34
N ILE A 140 -12.02 17.85 12.16
CA ILE A 140 -12.01 17.73 13.63
C ILE A 140 -13.40 17.56 14.23
N ASP A 141 -14.43 17.98 13.54
CA ASP A 141 -15.82 17.88 13.97
C ASP A 141 -16.40 16.45 13.81
N GLN A 142 -15.70 15.58 13.06
CA GLN A 142 -16.16 14.23 12.70
C GLN A 142 -15.55 13.17 13.61
N LYS A 143 -16.13 12.94 14.78
CA LYS A 143 -15.59 11.98 15.77
C LYS A 143 -15.38 10.57 15.22
N GLU A 144 -16.31 10.05 14.42
CA GLU A 144 -16.23 8.71 13.82
C GLU A 144 -15.03 8.58 12.87
N LEU A 145 -14.77 9.61 12.06
CA LEU A 145 -13.60 9.64 11.18
C LEU A 145 -12.29 9.68 11.98
N LEU A 146 -12.23 10.53 13.03
CA LEU A 146 -11.04 10.65 13.88
C LEU A 146 -10.72 9.34 14.60
N GLU A 147 -11.73 8.63 15.09
CA GLU A 147 -11.55 7.31 15.72
C GLU A 147 -11.07 6.28 14.69
N ALA A 148 -11.67 6.23 13.50
CA ALA A 148 -11.28 5.32 12.44
C ALA A 148 -9.83 5.56 11.96
N THR A 149 -9.44 6.82 11.72
CA THR A 149 -8.07 7.17 11.32
C THR A 149 -7.06 6.87 12.41
N ALA A 150 -7.40 7.15 13.69
CA ALA A 150 -6.55 6.84 14.83
C ALA A 150 -6.35 5.32 15.00
N GLN A 151 -7.42 4.55 14.87
CA GLN A 151 -7.37 3.08 14.94
C GLN A 151 -6.50 2.52 13.80
N TYR A 152 -6.68 2.99 12.57
CA TYR A 152 -5.89 2.55 11.44
C TYR A 152 -4.40 2.89 11.60
N ARG A 153 -4.06 4.11 12.07
CA ARG A 153 -2.67 4.48 12.37
C ARG A 153 -2.03 3.59 13.44
N LYS A 154 -2.79 3.15 14.45
CA LYS A 154 -2.31 2.17 15.43
C LYS A 154 -2.01 0.81 14.82
N LEU A 155 -2.76 0.37 13.80
CA LEU A 155 -2.48 -0.87 13.07
C LEU A 155 -1.23 -0.76 12.18
N LEU A 156 -0.94 0.41 11.64
CA LEU A 156 0.24 0.64 10.81
C LEU A 156 1.56 0.64 11.60
N ILE A 157 1.55 0.86 12.92
CA ILE A 157 2.79 0.85 13.73
C ILE A 157 3.43 -0.53 13.78
N PRO A 158 2.74 -1.61 14.18
CA PRO A 158 3.30 -2.96 14.12
C PRO A 158 3.66 -3.39 12.68
N ASP A 159 2.87 -3.01 11.67
CA ASP A 159 3.16 -3.24 10.27
C ASP A 159 4.52 -2.64 9.88
N LEU A 160 4.79 -1.39 10.24
CA LEU A 160 6.07 -0.72 10.01
C LEU A 160 7.22 -1.40 10.78
N ILE A 161 6.98 -1.83 12.02
CA ILE A 161 7.99 -2.54 12.81
C ILE A 161 8.36 -3.87 12.15
N ILE A 162 7.38 -4.67 11.72
CA ILE A 162 7.61 -5.94 11.04
C ILE A 162 8.43 -5.73 9.77
N LYS A 163 8.07 -4.75 8.94
CA LYS A 163 8.78 -4.41 7.69
C LYS A 163 10.19 -3.86 7.97
N GLY A 164 10.34 -3.01 8.99
CA GLY A 164 11.64 -2.45 9.38
C GLY A 164 12.60 -3.51 9.89
N VAL A 165 12.15 -4.40 10.78
CA VAL A 165 12.92 -5.55 11.24
C VAL A 165 13.23 -6.49 10.07
N GLY A 166 12.24 -6.77 9.22
CA GLY A 166 12.41 -7.58 8.01
C GLY A 166 13.48 -7.02 7.07
N LEU A 167 13.52 -5.70 6.88
CA LEU A 167 14.53 -5.03 6.06
C LEU A 167 15.94 -5.20 6.67
N ILE A 168 16.08 -4.98 7.97
CA ILE A 168 17.38 -5.16 8.66
C ILE A 168 17.85 -6.61 8.55
N LEU A 169 16.99 -7.58 8.84
CA LEU A 169 17.31 -9.00 8.73
C LEU A 169 17.60 -9.44 7.29
N SER A 170 16.93 -8.86 6.32
CA SER A 170 17.18 -9.08 4.89
C SER A 170 18.59 -8.65 4.48
N LEU A 171 19.11 -7.57 5.05
CA LEU A 171 20.46 -7.08 4.77
C LEU A 171 21.57 -7.88 5.45
N ILE A 172 21.29 -8.51 6.62
CA ILE A 172 22.29 -9.17 7.45
C ILE A 172 22.30 -10.69 7.23
N LEU A 173 21.10 -11.31 7.14
CA LEU A 173 20.97 -12.77 7.16
C LEU A 173 20.60 -13.36 5.81
N TYR A 174 19.40 -13.06 5.31
CA TYR A 174 18.86 -13.71 4.13
C TYR A 174 17.96 -12.74 3.33
N PRO A 175 18.34 -12.37 2.09
CA PRO A 175 17.66 -11.32 1.33
C PRO A 175 16.15 -11.45 1.26
N PRO A 176 15.53 -12.60 0.95
CA PRO A 176 14.06 -12.72 0.82
C PRO A 176 13.26 -12.46 2.09
N ILE A 177 13.88 -12.32 3.26
CA ILE A 177 13.19 -11.99 4.51
C ILE A 177 12.37 -10.69 4.35
N MET A 178 12.83 -9.74 3.53
CA MET A 178 12.07 -8.51 3.28
C MET A 178 10.68 -8.82 2.71
N MET A 179 10.60 -9.63 1.67
CA MET A 179 9.32 -9.97 1.06
C MET A 179 8.43 -10.80 1.99
N TYR A 180 9.03 -11.73 2.75
CA TYR A 180 8.29 -12.50 3.76
C TYR A 180 7.76 -11.60 4.88
N SER A 181 8.50 -10.58 5.29
CA SER A 181 8.01 -9.62 6.29
C SER A 181 6.83 -8.80 5.76
N VAL A 182 6.83 -8.40 4.49
CA VAL A 182 5.68 -7.73 3.86
C VAL A 182 4.46 -8.65 3.82
N LEU A 183 4.65 -9.93 3.51
CA LEU A 183 3.58 -10.93 3.54
C LEU A 183 2.98 -11.08 4.94
N ILE A 184 3.83 -11.24 5.97
CA ILE A 184 3.41 -11.36 7.38
C ILE A 184 2.65 -10.11 7.82
N ALA A 185 3.16 -8.92 7.49
CA ALA A 185 2.53 -7.65 7.80
C ALA A 185 1.14 -7.52 7.13
N ALA A 186 1.00 -7.96 5.89
CA ALA A 186 -0.28 -7.98 5.19
C ALA A 186 -1.30 -8.92 5.87
N PHE A 187 -0.89 -10.13 6.22
CA PHE A 187 -1.73 -11.06 6.99
C PHE A 187 -2.14 -10.50 8.34
N TYR A 188 -1.23 -9.84 9.06
CA TYR A 188 -1.52 -9.19 10.33
C TYR A 188 -2.65 -8.15 10.18
N ILE A 189 -2.54 -7.24 9.21
CA ILE A 189 -3.55 -6.19 8.98
C ILE A 189 -4.90 -6.79 8.60
N ILE A 190 -4.93 -7.75 7.66
CA ILE A 190 -6.17 -8.40 7.19
C ILE A 190 -6.87 -9.11 8.36
N THR A 191 -6.13 -9.87 9.16
CA THR A 191 -6.68 -10.63 10.29
C THR A 191 -7.30 -9.70 11.33
N LEU A 192 -6.59 -8.63 11.71
CA LEU A 192 -7.09 -7.69 12.72
C LEU A 192 -8.30 -6.90 12.22
N LYS A 193 -8.32 -6.50 10.94
CA LYS A 193 -9.47 -5.82 10.34
C LYS A 193 -10.70 -6.71 10.38
N THR A 194 -10.58 -7.97 9.96
CA THR A 194 -11.68 -8.95 9.97
C THR A 194 -12.20 -9.22 11.40
N LEU A 195 -11.31 -9.29 12.40
CA LEU A 195 -11.70 -9.48 13.80
C LEU A 195 -12.42 -8.26 14.37
N SER A 196 -12.02 -7.04 13.98
CA SER A 196 -12.68 -5.81 14.42
C SER A 196 -14.08 -5.68 13.85
N GLU A 197 -14.28 -6.03 12.57
CA GLU A 197 -15.59 -6.03 11.91
C GLU A 197 -16.56 -7.03 12.54
N LYS A 198 -16.09 -8.22 12.91
CA LYS A 198 -16.92 -9.21 13.61
C LYS A 198 -17.37 -8.78 15.00
N ARG A 199 -16.56 -7.94 15.70
CA ARG A 199 -16.93 -7.43 17.03
C ARG A 199 -18.00 -6.32 16.97
N VAL A 200 -18.11 -5.63 15.86
CA VAL A 200 -19.12 -4.57 15.67
C VAL A 200 -20.47 -5.17 15.25
N ASN A 201 -20.45 -6.34 14.59
CA ASN A 201 -21.65 -7.01 14.08
C ASN A 201 -22.28 -8.03 15.06
N ASN A 202 -21.65 -8.26 16.23
CA ASN A 202 -22.18 -9.05 17.35
C ASN A 202 -22.49 -8.13 18.54
#